data_29114044c3ae694d71a9048d139b3c17
#
_entry.id   29114044c3ae694d71a9048d139b3c17
#
_cell.length_a   1.000
_cell.length_b   1.000
_cell.length_c   1.000
_cell.angle_alpha   90.00
_cell.angle_beta   90.00
_cell.angle_gamma   90.00
#
_symmetry.space_group_name_H-M   'P 1'
#
loop_
_entity.id
_entity.type
_entity.pdbx_description
1 polymer ?
#
loop_
_entity_poly.entity_id
_entity_poly.type
_entity_poly.pdbx_seq_one_letter_code
_entity_poly.pdbx_strand_id
1 'polypeptide(L)'
;MSSCGRARVSVCVFAALYVAFVGVAFLLRAHMAESGASEIWGWDYRTFVGQIRDWNWIGYFGFRHPGLGLVCSPLVALEHVWSGAYLLVMPAVATATAWLVWKLSGGVGLGVWLVMPTTWILAGTPESFPIAQLALVGSCYWLLNEKRIAARRGRRALPLVCAAFAVLNTMITLTNGVKPMLGWLVMNWKGLNRKVIVRGGLAVVGAVALGVGFFYVRTLMTGRGMGAGIEATFSWIPAERNLPRELYGFFVRPVGLWQSFIVYPLALFGIYRSVRAHRTSSLLLLTSYFSADVLIHGIVGWGMTEPWVFAPHWIWILPLLAGQVAGRGK
;
A
#
# COMPACT_ATOMS: atom_id res chain seq x y z
N MET A 1 22.72 -14.32 -21.07
CA MET A 1 23.30 -13.59 -19.91
C MET A 1 23.43 -14.52 -18.74
N SER A 2 24.61 -14.59 -18.13
CA SER A 2 24.87 -15.35 -16.89
C SER A 2 24.00 -14.81 -15.75
N SER A 3 23.79 -15.61 -14.70
CA SER A 3 23.05 -15.17 -13.49
C SER A 3 23.68 -13.93 -12.86
N CYS A 4 25.00 -13.84 -12.87
CA CYS A 4 25.76 -12.70 -12.37
C CYS A 4 25.50 -11.42 -13.19
N GLY A 5 25.44 -11.53 -14.53
CA GLY A 5 25.13 -10.39 -15.40
C GLY A 5 23.72 -9.84 -15.18
N ARG A 6 22.72 -10.72 -14.99
CA ARG A 6 21.33 -10.31 -14.67
C ARG A 6 21.23 -9.61 -13.31
N ALA A 7 21.95 -10.08 -12.30
CA ALA A 7 21.96 -9.44 -10.98
C ALA A 7 22.55 -8.03 -11.05
N ARG A 8 23.66 -7.83 -11.75
CA ARG A 8 24.31 -6.51 -11.91
C ARG A 8 23.39 -5.51 -12.64
N VAL A 9 22.76 -5.91 -13.74
CA VAL A 9 21.82 -5.05 -14.48
C VAL A 9 20.65 -4.63 -13.57
N SER A 10 20.12 -5.56 -12.76
CA SER A 10 19.04 -5.22 -11.83
C SER A 10 19.47 -4.18 -10.80
N VAL A 11 20.66 -4.31 -10.20
CA VAL A 11 21.18 -3.33 -9.23
C VAL A 11 21.31 -1.94 -9.86
N CYS A 12 21.90 -1.84 -11.05
CA CYS A 12 22.06 -0.56 -11.75
C CYS A 12 20.69 0.10 -12.07
N VAL A 13 19.70 -0.67 -12.51
CA VAL A 13 18.36 -0.17 -12.81
C VAL A 13 17.69 0.40 -11.56
N PHE A 14 17.74 -0.32 -10.43
CA PHE A 14 17.09 0.18 -9.20
C PHE A 14 17.88 1.30 -8.54
N ALA A 15 19.20 1.36 -8.68
CA ALA A 15 20.00 2.51 -8.26
C ALA A 15 19.65 3.76 -9.08
N ALA A 16 19.54 3.64 -10.40
CA ALA A 16 19.11 4.75 -11.26
C ALA A 16 17.69 5.21 -10.94
N LEU A 17 16.78 4.27 -10.67
CA LEU A 17 15.41 4.57 -10.29
C LEU A 17 15.34 5.30 -8.94
N TYR A 18 16.15 4.87 -7.97
CA TYR A 18 16.27 5.58 -6.69
C TYR A 18 16.72 7.03 -6.88
N VAL A 19 17.77 7.27 -7.67
CA VAL A 19 18.25 8.61 -7.98
C VAL A 19 17.18 9.46 -8.66
N ALA A 20 16.43 8.88 -9.61
CA ALA A 20 15.32 9.57 -10.26
C ALA A 20 14.21 9.95 -9.26
N PHE A 21 13.84 9.07 -8.35
CA PHE A 21 12.86 9.35 -7.30
C PHE A 21 13.36 10.42 -6.32
N VAL A 22 14.64 10.40 -5.95
CA VAL A 22 15.25 11.48 -5.15
C VAL A 22 15.13 12.81 -5.89
N GLY A 23 15.46 12.87 -7.19
CA GLY A 23 15.29 14.07 -8.00
C GLY A 23 13.85 14.59 -7.97
N VAL A 24 12.85 13.70 -8.15
CA VAL A 24 11.43 14.07 -8.06
C VAL A 24 11.06 14.58 -6.66
N ALA A 25 11.55 13.97 -5.60
CA ALA A 25 11.28 14.42 -4.23
C ALA A 25 11.78 15.86 -3.99
N PHE A 26 12.97 16.19 -4.49
CA PHE A 26 13.50 17.56 -4.42
C PHE A 26 12.69 18.55 -5.27
N LEU A 27 12.28 18.17 -6.48
CA LEU A 27 11.43 19.00 -7.36
C LEU A 27 10.06 19.26 -6.73
N LEU A 28 9.42 18.26 -6.17
CA LEU A 28 8.13 18.42 -5.47
C LEU A 28 8.27 19.35 -4.26
N ARG A 29 9.32 19.19 -3.48
CA ARG A 29 9.61 20.11 -2.36
C ARG A 29 9.81 21.55 -2.82
N ALA A 30 10.59 21.77 -3.88
CA ALA A 30 10.82 23.10 -4.43
C ALA A 30 9.52 23.72 -4.92
N HIS A 31 8.72 22.99 -5.71
CA HIS A 31 7.42 23.42 -6.19
C HIS A 31 6.47 23.85 -5.05
N MET A 32 6.42 23.07 -3.97
CA MET A 32 5.59 23.40 -2.80
C MET A 32 6.10 24.63 -2.06
N ALA A 33 7.42 24.81 -1.99
CA ALA A 33 8.01 25.99 -1.38
C ALA A 33 7.68 27.27 -2.18
N GLU A 34 7.76 27.21 -3.50
CA GLU A 34 7.46 28.32 -4.41
C GLU A 34 5.96 28.64 -4.47
N SER A 35 5.11 27.63 -4.59
CA SER A 35 3.66 27.80 -4.69
C SER A 35 2.98 28.16 -3.36
N GLY A 36 3.68 28.00 -2.23
CA GLY A 36 3.09 28.12 -0.91
C GLY A 36 2.09 27.01 -0.58
N ALA A 37 1.92 26.03 -1.47
CA ALA A 37 0.99 24.92 -1.28
C ALA A 37 1.43 24.03 -0.11
N SER A 38 0.47 23.58 0.69
CA SER A 38 0.69 22.56 1.72
C SER A 38 0.38 21.16 1.22
N GLU A 39 -0.22 21.07 0.04
CA GLU A 39 -0.80 19.85 -0.50
C GLU A 39 -0.34 19.58 -1.93
N ILE A 40 -0.07 18.33 -2.23
CA ILE A 40 0.10 17.81 -3.59
C ILE A 40 -1.04 16.82 -3.84
N TRP A 41 -1.98 17.18 -4.73
CA TRP A 41 -3.15 16.36 -5.05
C TRP A 41 -4.01 15.98 -3.84
N GLY A 42 -4.12 16.86 -2.84
CA GLY A 42 -4.87 16.63 -1.61
C GLY A 42 -4.09 15.87 -0.53
N TRP A 43 -2.77 15.68 -0.69
CA TRP A 43 -1.93 15.07 0.33
C TRP A 43 -1.28 16.13 1.21
N ASP A 44 -1.49 16.04 2.51
CA ASP A 44 -1.05 17.02 3.50
C ASP A 44 0.41 16.80 3.89
N TYR A 45 1.30 17.29 3.04
CA TYR A 45 2.75 17.24 3.23
C TYR A 45 3.23 17.97 4.48
N ARG A 46 2.77 19.21 4.70
CA ARG A 46 3.26 20.03 5.82
C ARG A 46 2.85 19.43 7.17
N THR A 47 1.62 18.96 7.24
CA THR A 47 1.10 18.34 8.44
C THR A 47 1.88 17.08 8.78
N PHE A 48 2.15 16.22 7.80
CA PHE A 48 2.93 14.99 8.02
C PHE A 48 4.37 15.32 8.48
N VAL A 49 5.08 16.23 7.81
CA VAL A 49 6.45 16.61 8.18
C VAL A 49 6.48 17.29 9.55
N GLY A 50 5.54 18.20 9.84
CA GLY A 50 5.41 18.82 11.15
C GLY A 50 5.20 17.80 12.25
N GLN A 51 4.27 16.88 12.06
CA GLN A 51 3.98 15.81 13.02
C GLN A 51 5.20 14.91 13.28
N ILE A 52 5.97 14.60 12.23
CA ILE A 52 7.22 13.85 12.37
C ILE A 52 8.22 14.62 13.22
N ARG A 53 8.47 15.90 12.94
CA ARG A 53 9.44 16.72 13.67
C ARG A 53 9.07 16.92 15.12
N ASP A 54 7.81 17.23 15.38
CA ASP A 54 7.33 17.58 16.72
C ASP A 54 7.05 16.35 17.59
N TRP A 55 7.33 15.14 17.11
CA TRP A 55 6.95 13.86 17.76
C TRP A 55 5.45 13.78 18.10
N ASN A 56 4.63 14.58 17.43
CA ASN A 56 3.19 14.66 17.67
C ASN A 56 2.37 13.61 16.89
N TRP A 57 3.03 12.56 16.41
CA TRP A 57 2.41 11.45 15.69
C TRP A 57 1.30 10.75 16.49
N ILE A 58 1.36 10.80 17.82
CA ILE A 58 0.30 10.25 18.69
C ILE A 58 -1.00 11.05 18.52
N GLY A 59 -0.94 12.36 18.32
CA GLY A 59 -2.11 13.23 18.16
C GLY A 59 -2.76 13.14 16.78
N TYR A 60 -1.95 13.20 15.72
CA TYR A 60 -2.42 13.34 14.34
C TYR A 60 -2.96 12.03 13.75
N PHE A 61 -2.22 10.95 13.88
CA PHE A 61 -2.51 9.72 13.15
C PHE A 61 -3.74 8.95 13.65
N GLY A 62 -4.56 9.54 14.41
CA GLY A 62 -5.90 9.14 14.79
C GLY A 62 -6.23 7.66 14.68
N PHE A 63 -7.49 7.37 14.66
CA PHE A 63 -8.04 6.04 14.48
C PHE A 63 -7.66 5.40 13.13
N ARG A 64 -7.36 6.22 12.10
CA ARG A 64 -7.04 5.74 10.73
C ARG A 64 -5.66 5.11 10.61
N HIS A 65 -4.70 5.62 11.38
CA HIS A 65 -3.28 5.22 11.33
C HIS A 65 -2.77 4.88 12.73
N PRO A 66 -3.32 3.85 13.40
CA PRO A 66 -3.15 3.66 14.84
C PRO A 66 -1.70 3.46 15.28
N GLY A 67 -0.84 2.93 14.44
CA GLY A 67 0.55 2.66 14.76
C GLY A 67 1.56 3.27 13.79
N LEU A 68 1.14 4.19 12.92
CA LEU A 68 2.01 4.75 11.88
C LEU A 68 3.24 5.44 12.48
N GLY A 69 3.08 6.18 13.57
CA GLY A 69 4.21 6.81 14.24
C GLY A 69 5.26 5.82 14.74
N LEU A 70 4.85 4.65 15.23
CA LEU A 70 5.78 3.59 15.61
C LEU A 70 6.49 3.01 14.38
N VAL A 71 5.77 2.77 13.28
CA VAL A 71 6.35 2.28 12.01
C VAL A 71 7.30 3.32 11.41
N CYS A 72 6.97 4.61 11.54
CA CYS A 72 7.77 5.72 11.05
C CYS A 72 8.84 6.21 12.04
N SER A 73 8.97 5.60 13.22
CA SER A 73 9.94 6.04 14.24
C SER A 73 11.39 6.18 13.74
N PRO A 74 11.91 5.32 12.84
CA PRO A 74 13.24 5.55 12.26
C PRO A 74 13.31 6.83 11.43
N LEU A 75 12.27 7.16 10.66
CA LEU A 75 12.19 8.39 9.89
C LEU A 75 12.08 9.61 10.82
N VAL A 76 11.29 9.51 11.88
CA VAL A 76 11.17 10.55 12.91
C VAL A 76 12.54 10.87 13.51
N ALA A 77 13.30 9.83 13.92
CA ALA A 77 14.65 10.01 14.46
C ALA A 77 15.60 10.67 13.45
N LEU A 78 15.54 10.27 12.18
CA LEU A 78 16.35 10.86 11.12
C LEU A 78 15.98 12.33 10.85
N GLU A 79 14.70 12.68 10.86
CA GLU A 79 14.22 14.06 10.68
C GLU A 79 14.67 15.00 11.81
N HIS A 80 14.85 14.50 13.02
CA HIS A 80 15.45 15.26 14.13
C HIS A 80 16.93 15.59 13.91
N VAL A 81 17.67 14.65 13.33
CA VAL A 81 19.10 14.83 13.02
C VAL A 81 19.30 15.67 11.77
N TRP A 82 18.47 15.43 10.76
CA TRP A 82 18.55 16.10 9.47
C TRP A 82 17.16 16.39 8.91
N SER A 83 16.76 17.66 8.95
CA SER A 83 15.49 18.10 8.38
C SER A 83 15.47 17.92 6.86
N GLY A 84 14.65 16.96 6.41
CA GLY A 84 14.55 16.55 5.00
C GLY A 84 15.01 15.12 4.76
N ALA A 85 15.22 14.33 5.80
CA ALA A 85 15.55 12.92 5.68
C ALA A 85 14.53 12.14 4.83
N TYR A 86 13.25 12.55 4.85
CA TYR A 86 12.21 11.96 4.01
C TYR A 86 12.51 12.04 2.51
N LEU A 87 13.30 13.06 2.06
CA LEU A 87 13.71 13.19 0.65
C LEU A 87 14.59 12.04 0.16
N LEU A 88 15.15 11.27 1.07
CA LEU A 88 15.88 10.03 0.76
C LEU A 88 15.09 8.78 1.14
N VAL A 89 14.36 8.83 2.25
CA VAL A 89 13.63 7.65 2.78
C VAL A 89 12.43 7.29 1.90
N MET A 90 11.61 8.27 1.48
CA MET A 90 10.44 7.98 0.63
C MET A 90 10.84 7.44 -0.74
N PRO A 91 11.84 7.99 -1.45
CA PRO A 91 12.41 7.36 -2.63
C PRO A 91 12.91 5.93 -2.42
N ALA A 92 13.50 5.62 -1.25
CA ALA A 92 13.92 4.26 -0.93
C ALA A 92 12.73 3.32 -0.77
N VAL A 93 11.66 3.76 -0.09
CA VAL A 93 10.38 3.03 0.03
C VAL A 93 9.76 2.77 -1.35
N ALA A 94 9.71 3.78 -2.23
CA ALA A 94 9.21 3.64 -3.59
C ALA A 94 10.07 2.68 -4.43
N THR A 95 11.40 2.76 -4.30
CA THR A 95 12.33 1.85 -4.98
C THR A 95 12.14 0.40 -4.51
N ALA A 96 11.95 0.18 -3.22
CA ALA A 96 11.64 -1.14 -2.66
C ALA A 96 10.31 -1.68 -3.21
N THR A 97 9.30 -0.82 -3.30
CA THR A 97 8.01 -1.16 -3.91
C THR A 97 8.18 -1.53 -5.39
N ALA A 98 8.93 -0.72 -6.17
CA ALA A 98 9.25 -1.00 -7.56
C ALA A 98 9.95 -2.36 -7.74
N TRP A 99 10.89 -2.66 -6.87
CA TRP A 99 11.59 -3.95 -6.87
C TRP A 99 10.64 -5.13 -6.62
N LEU A 100 9.72 -5.00 -5.67
CA LEU A 100 8.70 -6.02 -5.41
C LEU A 100 7.74 -6.17 -6.59
N VAL A 101 7.26 -5.07 -7.17
CA VAL A 101 6.43 -5.06 -8.38
C VAL A 101 7.16 -5.79 -9.51
N TRP A 102 8.44 -5.46 -9.75
CA TRP A 102 9.24 -6.15 -10.77
C TRP A 102 9.39 -7.65 -10.49
N LYS A 103 9.63 -8.04 -9.23
CA LYS A 103 9.71 -9.46 -8.82
C LYS A 103 8.42 -10.22 -9.10
N LEU A 104 7.27 -9.58 -8.88
CA LEU A 104 5.96 -10.19 -9.05
C LEU A 104 5.48 -10.20 -10.51
N SER A 105 5.79 -9.14 -11.27
CA SER A 105 5.17 -8.88 -12.58
C SER A 105 6.16 -8.71 -13.73
N GLY A 106 7.47 -8.71 -13.45
CA GLY A 106 8.51 -8.52 -14.46
C GLY A 106 8.57 -7.09 -15.01
N GLY A 107 9.23 -6.94 -16.17
CA GLY A 107 9.45 -5.62 -16.80
C GLY A 107 8.16 -4.94 -17.25
N VAL A 108 7.17 -5.69 -17.75
CA VAL A 108 5.89 -5.14 -18.18
C VAL A 108 5.17 -4.49 -17.00
N GLY A 109 5.04 -5.20 -15.87
CA GLY A 109 4.40 -4.64 -14.69
C GLY A 109 5.17 -3.45 -14.13
N LEU A 110 6.51 -3.51 -14.07
CA LEU A 110 7.31 -2.37 -13.66
C LEU A 110 7.10 -1.16 -14.58
N GLY A 111 7.08 -1.36 -15.90
CA GLY A 111 6.80 -0.30 -16.87
C GLY A 111 5.43 0.34 -16.65
N VAL A 112 4.39 -0.48 -16.46
CA VAL A 112 3.03 0.00 -16.13
C VAL A 112 3.03 0.79 -14.82
N TRP A 113 3.75 0.34 -13.80
CA TRP A 113 3.83 1.05 -12.53
C TRP A 113 4.51 2.42 -12.68
N LEU A 114 5.58 2.50 -13.48
CA LEU A 114 6.34 3.74 -13.70
C LEU A 114 5.61 4.78 -14.58
N VAL A 115 4.69 4.38 -15.45
CA VAL A 115 3.95 5.37 -16.27
C VAL A 115 2.83 6.06 -15.48
N MET A 116 2.44 5.55 -14.30
CA MET A 116 1.39 6.15 -13.48
C MET A 116 1.91 7.37 -12.71
N PRO A 117 1.27 8.56 -12.82
CA PRO A 117 1.70 9.77 -12.10
C PRO A 117 1.79 9.58 -10.58
N THR A 118 0.83 8.87 -10.00
CA THR A 118 0.81 8.57 -8.55
C THR A 118 2.09 7.91 -8.06
N THR A 119 2.73 7.07 -8.87
CA THR A 119 4.00 6.43 -8.53
C THR A 119 5.09 7.45 -8.20
N TRP A 120 5.22 8.48 -9.03
CA TRP A 120 6.23 9.53 -8.88
C TRP A 120 5.91 10.48 -7.73
N ILE A 121 4.64 10.80 -7.55
CA ILE A 121 4.19 11.64 -6.44
C ILE A 121 4.45 10.93 -5.11
N LEU A 122 4.07 9.65 -4.99
CA LEU A 122 4.31 8.84 -3.80
C LEU A 122 5.81 8.69 -3.48
N ALA A 123 6.66 8.65 -4.51
CA ALA A 123 8.10 8.56 -4.29
C ALA A 123 8.70 9.80 -3.62
N GLY A 124 8.08 10.98 -3.78
CA GLY A 124 8.57 12.24 -3.23
C GLY A 124 7.76 12.79 -2.06
N THR A 125 6.61 12.20 -1.75
CA THR A 125 5.68 12.75 -0.75
C THR A 125 5.83 12.00 0.57
N PRO A 126 6.12 12.69 1.70
CA PRO A 126 6.19 12.09 3.02
C PRO A 126 4.78 11.86 3.57
N GLU A 127 4.19 10.74 3.21
CA GLU A 127 2.84 10.33 3.54
C GLU A 127 2.79 8.86 3.98
N SER A 128 1.67 8.46 4.59
CA SER A 128 1.43 7.07 4.99
C SER A 128 1.29 6.13 3.80
N PHE A 129 0.84 6.64 2.66
CA PHE A 129 0.49 5.85 1.48
C PHE A 129 1.67 5.10 0.83
N PRO A 130 2.88 5.68 0.66
CA PRO A 130 4.03 4.93 0.15
C PRO A 130 4.37 3.72 1.03
N ILE A 131 4.31 3.91 2.35
CA ILE A 131 4.62 2.87 3.33
C ILE A 131 3.53 1.79 3.32
N ALA A 132 2.25 2.20 3.25
CA ALA A 132 1.12 1.29 3.10
C ALA A 132 1.23 0.45 1.82
N GLN A 133 1.57 1.09 0.70
CA GLN A 133 1.75 0.41 -0.58
C GLN A 133 2.89 -0.63 -0.51
N LEU A 134 4.04 -0.28 0.07
CA LEU A 134 5.14 -1.22 0.29
C LEU A 134 4.71 -2.43 1.13
N ALA A 135 3.99 -2.20 2.23
CA ALA A 135 3.50 -3.25 3.10
C ALA A 135 2.48 -4.17 2.42
N LEU A 136 1.56 -3.60 1.61
CA LEU A 136 0.57 -4.35 0.84
C LEU A 136 1.23 -5.19 -0.26
N VAL A 137 2.11 -4.61 -1.06
CA VAL A 137 2.84 -5.34 -2.11
C VAL A 137 3.74 -6.41 -1.49
N GLY A 138 4.36 -6.12 -0.34
CA GLY A 138 5.16 -7.09 0.43
C GLY A 138 4.34 -8.28 0.91
N SER A 139 3.13 -8.04 1.43
CA SER A 139 2.22 -9.12 1.83
C SER A 139 1.76 -9.95 0.64
N CYS A 140 1.47 -9.32 -0.49
CA CYS A 140 1.15 -10.00 -1.74
C CYS A 140 2.33 -10.86 -2.25
N TYR A 141 3.55 -10.32 -2.23
CA TYR A 141 4.77 -11.05 -2.59
C TYR A 141 4.95 -12.28 -1.70
N TRP A 142 4.74 -12.13 -0.41
CA TRP A 142 4.81 -13.24 0.54
C TRP A 142 3.78 -14.32 0.19
N LEU A 143 2.51 -13.96 0.07
CA LEU A 143 1.41 -14.90 -0.19
C LEU A 143 1.60 -15.67 -1.51
N LEU A 144 2.03 -14.99 -2.57
CA LEU A 144 2.30 -15.64 -3.86
C LEU A 144 3.52 -16.57 -3.84
N ASN A 145 4.46 -16.36 -2.92
CA ASN A 145 5.62 -17.23 -2.74
C ASN A 145 5.47 -18.20 -1.55
N GLU A 146 4.30 -18.27 -0.94
CA GLU A 146 4.02 -19.05 0.28
C GLU A 146 4.51 -20.50 0.16
N LYS A 147 4.15 -21.21 -0.91
CA LYS A 147 4.56 -22.61 -1.12
C LYS A 147 6.08 -22.78 -1.14
N ARG A 148 6.79 -21.85 -1.77
CA ARG A 148 8.25 -21.85 -1.88
C ARG A 148 8.91 -21.60 -0.53
N ILE A 149 8.32 -20.73 0.26
CA ILE A 149 8.80 -20.37 1.59
C ILE A 149 8.48 -21.48 2.58
N ALA A 150 7.28 -22.07 2.50
CA ALA A 150 6.87 -23.22 3.30
C ALA A 150 7.78 -24.43 3.11
N ALA A 151 8.23 -24.70 1.88
CA ALA A 151 9.17 -25.75 1.56
C ALA A 151 10.55 -25.53 2.25
N ARG A 152 10.94 -24.28 2.50
CA ARG A 152 12.23 -23.92 3.13
C ARG A 152 12.16 -23.76 4.65
N ARG A 153 11.04 -23.26 5.20
CA ARG A 153 10.91 -22.85 6.62
C ARG A 153 9.86 -23.61 7.42
N GLY A 154 9.15 -24.54 6.77
CA GLY A 154 8.06 -25.28 7.38
C GLY A 154 6.72 -24.53 7.35
N ARG A 155 5.62 -25.30 7.28
CA ARG A 155 4.24 -24.77 7.15
C ARG A 155 3.72 -24.02 8.38
N ARG A 156 4.34 -24.22 9.56
CA ARG A 156 3.85 -23.64 10.82
C ARG A 156 4.04 -22.10 10.92
N ALA A 157 5.01 -21.54 10.20
CA ALA A 157 5.29 -20.11 10.24
C ALA A 157 4.33 -19.24 9.41
N LEU A 158 3.57 -19.84 8.49
CA LEU A 158 2.76 -19.10 7.51
C LEU A 158 1.63 -18.25 8.11
N PRO A 159 0.79 -18.77 9.03
CA PRO A 159 -0.27 -17.97 9.63
C PRO A 159 0.29 -16.80 10.46
N LEU A 160 1.41 -17.01 11.15
CA LEU A 160 2.05 -15.96 11.96
C LEU A 160 2.59 -14.82 11.11
N VAL A 161 3.19 -15.12 9.97
CA VAL A 161 3.70 -14.07 9.06
C VAL A 161 2.54 -13.32 8.41
N CYS A 162 1.48 -14.01 8.04
CA CYS A 162 0.28 -13.36 7.52
C CYS A 162 -0.35 -12.45 8.58
N ALA A 163 -0.43 -12.90 9.83
CA ALA A 163 -0.89 -12.10 10.95
C ALA A 163 0.03 -10.88 11.19
N ALA A 164 1.35 -11.07 11.11
CA ALA A 164 2.30 -9.97 11.24
C ALA A 164 2.11 -8.91 10.13
N PHE A 165 1.88 -9.33 8.88
CA PHE A 165 1.53 -8.40 7.80
C PHE A 165 0.17 -7.73 8.03
N ALA A 166 -0.82 -8.44 8.57
CA ALA A 166 -2.11 -7.86 8.90
C ALA A 166 -1.96 -6.80 9.99
N VAL A 167 -1.23 -7.08 11.06
CA VAL A 167 -0.92 -6.12 12.12
C VAL A 167 -0.17 -4.91 11.57
N LEU A 168 0.91 -5.11 10.81
CA LEU A 168 1.68 -4.03 10.20
C LEU A 168 0.79 -3.14 9.32
N ASN A 169 -0.02 -3.74 8.45
CA ASN A 169 -0.92 -2.99 7.58
C ASN A 169 -2.01 -2.26 8.39
N THR A 170 -2.54 -2.85 9.47
CA THR A 170 -3.47 -2.19 10.40
C THR A 170 -2.83 -0.99 11.07
N MET A 171 -1.58 -1.12 11.53
CA MET A 171 -0.85 -0.01 12.17
C MET A 171 -0.61 1.16 11.21
N ILE A 172 -0.33 0.88 9.93
CA ILE A 172 -0.12 1.92 8.91
C ILE A 172 -1.46 2.54 8.50
N THR A 173 -2.46 1.70 8.21
CA THR A 173 -3.80 2.15 7.82
C THR A 173 -4.81 1.08 8.22
N LEU A 174 -5.76 1.43 9.08
CA LEU A 174 -6.70 0.49 9.70
C LEU A 174 -7.37 -0.45 8.69
N THR A 175 -7.85 0.09 7.58
CA THR A 175 -8.57 -0.68 6.54
C THR A 175 -7.70 -1.67 5.78
N ASN A 176 -6.39 -1.46 5.74
CA ASN A 176 -5.47 -2.33 5.01
C ASN A 176 -5.19 -3.65 5.73
N GLY A 177 -5.43 -3.72 7.03
CA GLY A 177 -5.16 -4.93 7.83
C GLY A 177 -5.98 -6.15 7.40
N VAL A 178 -7.18 -5.94 6.88
CA VAL A 178 -8.05 -7.03 6.42
C VAL A 178 -7.50 -7.74 5.16
N LYS A 179 -6.75 -7.02 4.31
CA LYS A 179 -6.31 -7.53 3.00
C LYS A 179 -5.38 -8.74 3.07
N PRO A 180 -4.29 -8.75 3.87
CA PRO A 180 -3.44 -9.93 4.00
C PRO A 180 -4.21 -11.16 4.49
N MET A 181 -5.17 -10.99 5.40
CA MET A 181 -5.98 -12.08 5.93
C MET A 181 -6.95 -12.62 4.88
N LEU A 182 -7.63 -11.71 4.16
CA LEU A 182 -8.52 -12.08 3.06
C LEU A 182 -7.75 -12.82 1.96
N GLY A 183 -6.58 -12.30 1.58
CA GLY A 183 -5.70 -12.94 0.62
C GLY A 183 -5.27 -14.35 1.05
N TRP A 184 -4.90 -14.50 2.33
CA TRP A 184 -4.53 -15.81 2.88
C TRP A 184 -5.72 -16.80 2.86
N LEU A 185 -6.93 -16.37 3.24
CA LEU A 185 -8.14 -17.20 3.18
C LEU A 185 -8.42 -17.67 1.75
N VAL A 186 -8.37 -16.74 0.78
CA VAL A 186 -8.60 -17.03 -0.63
C VAL A 186 -7.56 -18.00 -1.20
N MET A 187 -6.28 -17.81 -0.86
CA MET A 187 -5.19 -18.69 -1.31
C MET A 187 -5.27 -20.11 -0.74
N ASN A 188 -5.87 -20.26 0.44
CA ASN A 188 -5.98 -21.53 1.14
C ASN A 188 -7.38 -22.13 1.10
N TRP A 189 -8.30 -21.57 0.32
CA TRP A 189 -9.72 -21.92 0.27
C TRP A 189 -9.98 -23.44 0.17
N LYS A 190 -9.25 -24.13 -0.72
CA LYS A 190 -9.39 -25.58 -0.92
C LYS A 190 -8.87 -26.43 0.25
N GLY A 191 -8.04 -25.89 1.12
CA GLY A 191 -7.46 -26.56 2.28
C GLY A 191 -8.03 -26.06 3.61
N LEU A 192 -9.11 -25.24 3.58
CA LEU A 192 -9.75 -24.73 4.78
C LEU A 192 -10.43 -25.89 5.54
N ASN A 193 -9.86 -26.21 6.66
CA ASN A 193 -10.49 -27.07 7.65
C ASN A 193 -10.76 -26.26 8.93
N ARG A 194 -11.53 -26.83 9.86
CA ARG A 194 -11.91 -26.17 11.12
C ARG A 194 -10.69 -25.59 11.85
N LYS A 195 -9.56 -26.32 11.91
CA LYS A 195 -8.34 -25.85 12.59
C LYS A 195 -7.74 -24.60 11.92
N VAL A 196 -7.73 -24.58 10.58
CA VAL A 196 -7.21 -23.43 9.80
C VAL A 196 -8.13 -22.22 9.97
N ILE A 197 -9.44 -22.42 9.93
CA ILE A 197 -10.43 -21.34 10.13
C ILE A 197 -10.31 -20.76 11.54
N VAL A 198 -10.22 -21.60 12.57
CA VAL A 198 -10.07 -21.15 13.97
C VAL A 198 -8.77 -20.37 14.15
N ARG A 199 -7.63 -20.87 13.63
CA ARG A 199 -6.34 -20.17 13.72
C ARG A 199 -6.36 -18.84 12.96
N GLY A 200 -6.93 -18.82 11.75
CA GLY A 200 -7.10 -17.60 10.99
C GLY A 200 -8.00 -16.60 11.70
N GLY A 201 -9.14 -17.06 12.26
CA GLY A 201 -10.04 -16.24 13.07
C GLY A 201 -9.35 -15.66 14.31
N LEU A 202 -8.60 -16.48 15.05
CA LEU A 202 -7.82 -15.99 16.20
C LEU A 202 -6.76 -14.97 15.80
N ALA A 203 -6.10 -15.14 14.63
CA ALA A 203 -5.14 -14.17 14.13
C ALA A 203 -5.82 -12.84 13.77
N VAL A 204 -7.01 -12.86 13.17
CA VAL A 204 -7.83 -11.66 12.90
C VAL A 204 -8.23 -10.97 14.19
N VAL A 205 -8.80 -11.73 15.14
CA VAL A 205 -9.21 -11.20 16.45
C VAL A 205 -8.00 -10.60 17.16
N GLY A 206 -6.85 -11.29 17.14
CA GLY A 206 -5.61 -10.79 17.72
C GLY A 206 -5.13 -9.49 17.05
N ALA A 207 -5.16 -9.41 15.71
CA ALA A 207 -4.78 -8.19 14.98
C ALA A 207 -5.71 -7.02 15.30
N VAL A 208 -7.03 -7.26 15.36
CA VAL A 208 -8.03 -6.27 15.74
C VAL A 208 -7.83 -5.85 17.20
N ALA A 209 -7.65 -6.80 18.12
CA ALA A 209 -7.43 -6.53 19.54
C ALA A 209 -6.14 -5.71 19.76
N LEU A 210 -5.06 -6.01 19.03
CA LEU A 210 -3.83 -5.21 19.06
C LEU A 210 -4.05 -3.79 18.54
N GLY A 211 -4.77 -3.64 17.42
CA GLY A 211 -5.13 -2.32 16.86
C GLY A 211 -5.99 -1.50 17.81
N VAL A 212 -7.03 -2.12 18.39
CA VAL A 212 -7.91 -1.48 19.38
C VAL A 212 -7.16 -1.18 20.67
N GLY A 213 -6.35 -2.12 21.17
CA GLY A 213 -5.52 -1.92 22.35
C GLY A 213 -4.51 -0.79 22.18
N PHE A 214 -3.84 -0.73 21.03
CA PHE A 214 -2.94 0.36 20.71
C PHE A 214 -3.67 1.71 20.61
N PHE A 215 -4.86 1.72 20.00
CA PHE A 215 -5.72 2.90 19.95
C PHE A 215 -6.17 3.33 21.34
N TYR A 216 -6.55 2.40 22.22
CA TYR A 216 -6.94 2.67 23.61
C TYR A 216 -5.80 3.30 24.41
N VAL A 217 -4.61 2.69 24.37
CA VAL A 217 -3.41 3.24 25.03
C VAL A 217 -3.12 4.67 24.56
N ARG A 218 -3.21 4.89 23.25
CA ARG A 218 -3.04 6.21 22.64
C ARG A 218 -4.09 7.22 23.13
N THR A 219 -5.36 6.81 23.25
CA THR A 219 -6.44 7.66 23.77
C THR A 219 -6.15 8.09 25.20
N LEU A 220 -5.67 7.18 26.03
CA LEU A 220 -5.24 7.49 27.40
C LEU A 220 -4.07 8.49 27.43
N MET A 221 -3.08 8.30 26.55
CA MET A 221 -1.91 9.18 26.47
C MET A 221 -2.24 10.59 25.97
N THR A 222 -3.24 10.74 25.10
CA THR A 222 -3.61 12.04 24.49
C THR A 222 -4.75 12.76 25.21
N GLY A 223 -5.42 12.11 26.17
CA GLY A 223 -6.60 12.65 26.83
C GLY A 223 -7.83 12.84 25.91
N ARG A 224 -7.77 12.36 24.66
CA ARG A 224 -8.87 12.47 23.70
C ARG A 224 -9.79 11.26 23.82
N GLY A 225 -11.09 11.50 23.95
CA GLY A 225 -12.07 10.43 24.04
C GLY A 225 -12.15 9.55 22.79
N MET A 226 -12.43 8.24 22.97
CA MET A 226 -12.63 7.30 21.87
C MET A 226 -13.73 7.75 20.88
N GLY A 227 -14.80 8.37 21.38
CA GLY A 227 -15.91 8.88 20.55
C GLY A 227 -15.46 9.88 19.50
N ALA A 228 -14.59 10.83 19.88
CA ALA A 228 -14.08 11.82 18.93
C ALA A 228 -13.25 11.20 17.79
N GLY A 229 -12.51 10.13 18.05
CA GLY A 229 -11.75 9.41 17.02
C GLY A 229 -12.67 8.64 16.06
N ILE A 230 -13.73 8.03 16.56
CA ILE A 230 -14.74 7.33 15.77
C ILE A 230 -15.50 8.34 14.89
N GLU A 231 -15.99 9.42 15.48
CA GLU A 231 -16.71 10.48 14.76
C GLU A 231 -15.83 11.07 13.65
N ALA A 232 -14.57 11.44 13.93
CA ALA A 232 -13.64 11.92 12.93
C ALA A 232 -13.38 10.91 11.81
N THR A 233 -13.47 9.62 12.09
CA THR A 233 -13.32 8.56 11.09
C THR A 233 -14.52 8.49 10.16
N PHE A 234 -15.73 8.55 10.70
CA PHE A 234 -16.96 8.48 9.91
C PHE A 234 -17.27 9.79 9.18
N SER A 235 -16.75 10.94 9.61
CA SER A 235 -16.88 12.21 8.90
C SER A 235 -16.29 12.22 7.49
N TRP A 236 -15.48 11.19 7.13
CA TRP A 236 -14.94 11.00 5.78
C TRP A 236 -15.90 10.30 4.81
N ILE A 237 -17.09 9.90 5.28
CA ILE A 237 -18.17 9.44 4.41
C ILE A 237 -18.94 10.69 3.97
N PRO A 238 -18.96 11.02 2.67
CA PRO A 238 -19.68 12.20 2.21
C PRO A 238 -21.18 12.03 2.44
N ALA A 239 -21.83 13.09 2.93
CA ALA A 239 -23.27 13.12 3.12
C ALA A 239 -24.01 13.00 1.77
N GLU A 240 -23.43 13.59 0.71
CA GLU A 240 -23.92 13.50 -0.66
C GLU A 240 -22.86 12.86 -1.56
N ARG A 241 -23.27 11.93 -2.40
CA ARG A 241 -22.41 11.20 -3.32
C ARG A 241 -22.46 11.82 -4.71
N ASN A 242 -21.27 12.10 -5.27
CA ASN A 242 -21.12 12.49 -6.67
C ASN A 242 -20.40 11.37 -7.41
N LEU A 243 -21.15 10.36 -7.83
CA LEU A 243 -20.62 9.14 -8.41
C LEU A 243 -19.66 9.37 -9.61
N PRO A 244 -19.97 10.26 -10.60
CA PRO A 244 -19.03 10.54 -11.69
C PRO A 244 -17.68 11.08 -11.20
N ARG A 245 -17.70 12.05 -10.27
CA ARG A 245 -16.48 12.62 -9.68
C ARG A 245 -15.70 11.60 -8.87
N GLU A 246 -16.40 10.78 -8.10
CA GLU A 246 -15.79 9.73 -7.30
C GLU A 246 -15.14 8.65 -8.17
N LEU A 247 -15.82 8.18 -9.21
CA LEU A 247 -15.27 7.20 -10.15
C LEU A 247 -14.06 7.76 -10.90
N TYR A 248 -14.15 9.00 -11.38
CA TYR A 248 -13.02 9.65 -12.04
C TYR A 248 -11.83 9.79 -11.06
N GLY A 249 -12.07 10.30 -9.86
CA GLY A 249 -11.04 10.50 -8.85
C GLY A 249 -10.41 9.20 -8.36
N PHE A 250 -11.22 8.15 -8.22
CA PHE A 250 -10.74 6.86 -7.73
C PHE A 250 -10.00 6.04 -8.81
N PHE A 251 -10.52 5.98 -10.02
CA PHE A 251 -9.98 5.12 -11.07
C PHE A 251 -9.09 5.85 -12.08
N VAL A 252 -9.44 7.05 -12.53
CA VAL A 252 -8.76 7.70 -13.65
C VAL A 252 -7.64 8.62 -13.20
N ARG A 253 -7.93 9.54 -12.27
CA ARG A 253 -6.97 10.55 -11.84
C ARG A 253 -5.64 9.96 -11.33
N PRO A 254 -5.63 8.89 -10.49
CA PRO A 254 -4.38 8.32 -9.99
C PRO A 254 -3.54 7.62 -11.05
N VAL A 255 -4.19 7.04 -12.05
CA VAL A 255 -3.53 6.38 -13.18
C VAL A 255 -3.03 7.41 -14.19
N GLY A 256 -3.73 8.55 -14.30
CA GLY A 256 -3.58 9.53 -15.36
C GLY A 256 -4.54 9.26 -16.52
N LEU A 257 -5.14 10.33 -17.08
CA LEU A 257 -6.15 10.18 -18.14
C LEU A 257 -5.60 9.42 -19.35
N TRP A 258 -4.46 9.86 -19.87
CA TRP A 258 -3.84 9.25 -21.07
C TRP A 258 -3.26 7.88 -20.77
N GLN A 259 -2.63 7.71 -19.60
CA GLN A 259 -2.07 6.44 -19.16
C GLN A 259 -3.16 5.37 -18.97
N SER A 260 -4.38 5.78 -18.63
CA SER A 260 -5.52 4.88 -18.46
C SER A 260 -5.83 4.08 -19.73
N PHE A 261 -5.64 4.65 -20.91
CA PHE A 261 -5.82 3.97 -22.21
C PHE A 261 -4.80 2.85 -22.47
N ILE A 262 -3.72 2.80 -21.71
CA ILE A 262 -2.70 1.74 -21.80
C ILE A 262 -2.79 0.81 -20.60
N VAL A 263 -2.87 1.37 -19.41
CA VAL A 263 -2.81 0.61 -18.14
C VAL A 263 -3.99 -0.34 -18.00
N TYR A 264 -5.22 0.14 -18.22
CA TYR A 264 -6.41 -0.70 -18.06
C TYR A 264 -6.52 -1.81 -19.12
N PRO A 265 -6.32 -1.57 -20.42
CA PRO A 265 -6.28 -2.65 -21.41
C PRO A 265 -5.22 -3.71 -21.10
N LEU A 266 -4.01 -3.30 -20.67
CA LEU A 266 -2.97 -4.25 -20.29
C LEU A 266 -3.35 -5.07 -19.05
N ALA A 267 -3.97 -4.45 -18.05
CA ALA A 267 -4.46 -5.16 -16.86
C ALA A 267 -5.57 -6.15 -17.22
N LEU A 268 -6.55 -5.75 -18.05
CA LEU A 268 -7.63 -6.61 -18.53
C LEU A 268 -7.09 -7.78 -19.37
N PHE A 269 -6.14 -7.52 -20.25
CA PHE A 269 -5.49 -8.57 -21.03
C PHE A 269 -4.69 -9.52 -20.14
N GLY A 270 -4.06 -9.01 -19.10
CA GLY A 270 -3.41 -9.84 -18.07
C GLY A 270 -4.39 -10.73 -17.31
N ILE A 271 -5.60 -10.23 -16.98
CA ILE A 271 -6.68 -11.03 -16.39
C ILE A 271 -7.09 -12.14 -17.37
N TYR A 272 -7.39 -11.80 -18.62
CA TYR A 272 -7.75 -12.77 -19.65
C TYR A 272 -6.71 -13.88 -19.78
N ARG A 273 -5.43 -13.51 -19.87
CA ARG A 273 -4.33 -14.50 -19.92
C ARG A 273 -4.22 -15.36 -18.65
N SER A 274 -4.46 -14.77 -17.49
CA SER A 274 -4.44 -15.52 -16.21
C SER A 274 -5.55 -16.57 -16.17
N VAL A 275 -6.75 -16.23 -16.63
CA VAL A 275 -7.88 -17.14 -16.73
C VAL A 275 -7.56 -18.27 -17.72
N ARG A 276 -7.10 -17.95 -18.92
CA ARG A 276 -6.70 -18.91 -19.95
C ARG A 276 -5.58 -19.84 -19.50
N ALA A 277 -4.63 -19.35 -18.72
CA ALA A 277 -3.50 -20.12 -18.21
C ALA A 277 -3.80 -20.84 -16.89
N HIS A 278 -5.07 -20.86 -16.43
CA HIS A 278 -5.51 -21.44 -15.15
C HIS A 278 -4.72 -20.93 -13.93
N ARG A 279 -4.24 -19.68 -13.97
CA ARG A 279 -3.53 -19.02 -12.86
C ARG A 279 -4.51 -18.37 -11.87
N THR A 280 -5.49 -19.13 -11.46
CA THR A 280 -6.62 -18.65 -10.66
C THR A 280 -6.20 -18.12 -9.29
N SER A 281 -5.19 -18.70 -8.65
CA SER A 281 -4.76 -18.28 -7.31
C SER A 281 -4.24 -16.85 -7.26
N SER A 282 -3.36 -16.46 -8.21
CA SER A 282 -2.84 -15.08 -8.26
C SER A 282 -3.95 -14.08 -8.56
N LEU A 283 -4.84 -14.43 -9.49
CA LEU A 283 -5.97 -13.59 -9.85
C LEU A 283 -6.93 -13.42 -8.67
N LEU A 284 -7.29 -14.51 -7.99
CA LEU A 284 -8.14 -14.47 -6.80
C LEU A 284 -7.52 -13.63 -5.67
N LEU A 285 -6.20 -13.73 -5.44
CA LEU A 285 -5.51 -12.91 -4.47
C LEU A 285 -5.62 -11.41 -4.81
N LEU A 286 -5.25 -11.02 -6.03
CA LEU A 286 -5.31 -9.62 -6.45
C LEU A 286 -6.74 -9.07 -6.45
N THR A 287 -7.70 -9.87 -6.91
CA THR A 287 -9.13 -9.52 -6.88
C THR A 287 -9.63 -9.34 -5.45
N SER A 288 -9.20 -10.19 -4.50
CA SER A 288 -9.63 -10.06 -3.10
C SER A 288 -9.14 -8.76 -2.44
N TYR A 289 -7.90 -8.34 -2.74
CA TYR A 289 -7.38 -7.04 -2.28
C TYR A 289 -8.15 -5.88 -2.89
N PHE A 290 -8.38 -5.92 -4.20
CA PHE A 290 -9.14 -4.90 -4.92
C PHE A 290 -10.59 -4.80 -4.43
N SER A 291 -11.25 -5.94 -4.25
CA SER A 291 -12.64 -5.99 -3.75
C SER A 291 -12.78 -5.38 -2.36
N ALA A 292 -11.78 -5.55 -1.49
CA ALA A 292 -11.78 -4.90 -0.18
C ALA A 292 -11.77 -3.36 -0.31
N ASP A 293 -10.98 -2.81 -1.23
CA ASP A 293 -10.97 -1.36 -1.47
C ASP A 293 -12.26 -0.87 -2.11
N VAL A 294 -12.81 -1.61 -3.08
CA VAL A 294 -14.10 -1.27 -3.70
C VAL A 294 -15.22 -1.31 -2.67
N LEU A 295 -15.23 -2.29 -1.76
CA LEU A 295 -16.20 -2.35 -0.68
C LEU A 295 -16.07 -1.13 0.25
N ILE A 296 -14.88 -0.85 0.73
CA ILE A 296 -14.65 0.21 1.72
C ILE A 296 -14.87 1.60 1.11
N HIS A 297 -14.25 1.86 -0.03
CA HIS A 297 -14.28 3.19 -0.64
C HIS A 297 -15.48 3.35 -1.61
N GLY A 298 -15.74 2.35 -2.45
CA GLY A 298 -16.82 2.42 -3.45
C GLY A 298 -18.23 2.29 -2.85
N ILE A 299 -18.45 1.27 -2.00
CA ILE A 299 -19.79 0.97 -1.47
C ILE A 299 -20.05 1.74 -0.17
N VAL A 300 -19.17 1.62 0.84
CA VAL A 300 -19.30 2.36 2.09
C VAL A 300 -19.06 3.85 1.89
N GLY A 301 -18.24 4.23 0.90
CA GLY A 301 -17.96 5.63 0.56
C GLY A 301 -16.90 6.27 1.45
N TRP A 302 -16.18 5.49 2.23
CA TRP A 302 -15.17 6.05 3.13
C TRP A 302 -14.03 6.70 2.35
N GLY A 303 -13.79 7.99 2.63
CA GLY A 303 -12.76 8.77 1.97
C GLY A 303 -13.12 9.25 0.56
N MET A 304 -14.36 9.07 0.10
CA MET A 304 -14.77 9.47 -1.25
C MET A 304 -15.01 10.98 -1.40
N THR A 305 -14.79 11.76 -0.37
CA THR A 305 -14.59 13.23 -0.47
C THR A 305 -13.34 13.55 -1.30
N GLU A 306 -12.29 12.73 -1.18
CA GLU A 306 -11.01 12.84 -1.88
C GLU A 306 -10.58 11.48 -2.45
N PRO A 307 -11.33 10.93 -3.42
CA PRO A 307 -11.18 9.53 -3.86
C PRO A 307 -9.78 9.19 -4.40
N TRP A 308 -9.07 10.15 -4.97
CA TRP A 308 -7.70 9.95 -5.49
C TRP A 308 -6.67 9.70 -4.40
N VAL A 309 -6.89 10.20 -3.18
CA VAL A 309 -5.98 10.03 -2.04
C VAL A 309 -5.91 8.57 -1.59
N PHE A 310 -6.99 7.81 -1.76
CA PHE A 310 -7.06 6.40 -1.35
C PHE A 310 -6.66 5.41 -2.44
N ALA A 311 -6.46 5.88 -3.68
CA ALA A 311 -6.04 5.02 -4.78
C ALA A 311 -4.70 4.29 -4.54
N PRO A 312 -3.70 4.83 -3.83
CA PRO A 312 -2.48 4.10 -3.51
C PRO A 312 -2.68 2.74 -2.82
N HIS A 313 -3.83 2.52 -2.19
CA HIS A 313 -4.17 1.25 -1.54
C HIS A 313 -4.41 0.11 -2.54
N TRP A 314 -4.80 0.40 -3.79
CA TRP A 314 -5.13 -0.62 -4.79
C TRP A 314 -4.41 -0.47 -6.13
N ILE A 315 -3.94 0.75 -6.50
CA ILE A 315 -3.39 1.05 -7.84
C ILE A 315 -2.20 0.14 -8.22
N TRP A 316 -1.45 -0.36 -7.24
CA TRP A 316 -0.35 -1.30 -7.43
C TRP A 316 -0.80 -2.67 -7.96
N ILE A 317 -2.10 -2.97 -7.91
CA ILE A 317 -2.67 -4.21 -8.44
C ILE A 317 -2.64 -4.21 -9.97
N LEU A 318 -2.84 -3.04 -10.60
CA LEU A 318 -2.84 -2.90 -12.06
C LEU A 318 -1.54 -3.37 -12.72
N PRO A 319 -0.34 -2.92 -12.28
CA PRO A 319 0.92 -3.43 -12.82
C PRO A 319 1.12 -4.93 -12.58
N LEU A 320 0.62 -5.49 -11.48
CA LEU A 320 0.71 -6.94 -11.24
C LEU A 320 -0.19 -7.72 -12.20
N LEU A 321 -1.38 -7.22 -12.49
CA LEU A 321 -2.26 -7.80 -13.51
C LEU A 321 -1.65 -7.67 -14.90
N ALA A 322 -1.17 -6.49 -15.28
CA ALA A 322 -0.51 -6.25 -16.56
C ALA A 322 0.73 -7.15 -16.76
N GLY A 323 1.49 -7.41 -15.72
CA GLY A 323 2.64 -8.30 -15.76
C GLY A 323 2.32 -9.75 -16.14
N GLN A 324 1.07 -10.19 -15.94
CA GLN A 324 0.63 -11.53 -16.38
C GLN A 324 0.65 -11.69 -17.91
N VAL A 325 0.65 -10.59 -18.66
CA VAL A 325 0.78 -10.58 -20.12
C VAL A 325 2.08 -11.26 -20.57
N ALA A 326 3.18 -11.03 -19.86
CA ALA A 326 4.50 -11.58 -20.18
C ALA A 326 4.70 -13.06 -19.79
N GLY A 327 3.71 -13.70 -19.18
CA GLY A 327 3.76 -15.13 -18.86
C GLY A 327 4.75 -15.53 -17.75
N ARG A 328 5.35 -14.57 -17.03
CA ARG A 328 6.30 -14.81 -15.94
C ARG A 328 5.60 -15.05 -14.60
N GLY A 329 4.84 -16.13 -14.52
CA GLY A 329 4.28 -16.61 -13.27
C GLY A 329 4.47 -18.14 -13.25
N LYS A 330 5.71 -18.61 -13.04
CA LYS A 330 6.00 -19.99 -12.67
C LYS A 330 6.17 -20.09 -11.17
#